data_ff7a7b264e9b6bb61c2fad45e5ad8ab2
#
_entry.id   ff7a7b264e9b6bb61c2fad45e5ad8ab2
#
_cell.length_a   1.000
_cell.length_b   1.000
_cell.length_c   1.000
_cell.angle_alpha   90.00
_cell.angle_beta   90.00
_cell.angle_gamma   90.00
#
_symmetry.space_group_name_H-M   'P 1'
#
loop_
_entity.id
_entity.type
_entity.pdbx_description
1 polymer ?
#
loop_
_entity_poly.entity_id
_entity_poly.type
_entity_poly.pdbx_seq_one_letter_code
_entity_poly.pdbx_strand_id
1 'polypeptide(L)'
;VVAFFAPWLDEGYPEPAEDGELRWVAREDDRDVFYRAPEDAPENQRLFLKKRTFFHASLKDNPVLLASGYESTIEALPEPLRSLLKGNFNAARVVDPWQVIPTAWIKAAQARWAAREAVDADLSAVGIDVARGGKDKTVLARFYGKWLAPLDKYPGAVTPNGQSVAALATPYVGALTGLFIDVIGVGASAYDMLRSNQVRVQGINFAEGAGDVRDKSGRLKFRNVRAAAYWKLREALDPETGEGLALPPDPELLADLIASKWELTAGGVLIESKEDISERLGRSPDCADAVALAYWGIKHGRRNSAVGAFG
;
A
#
# COMPACT_ATOMS: atom_id res chain seq x y z
N VAL A 1 11.07 9.28 16.14
CA VAL A 1 11.84 10.55 16.10
C VAL A 1 11.28 11.55 17.10
N VAL A 2 9.97 11.93 17.03
CA VAL A 2 9.38 12.95 17.91
C VAL A 2 9.57 12.61 19.40
N ALA A 3 9.20 11.39 19.83
CA ALA A 3 9.37 10.99 21.22
C ALA A 3 10.85 11.03 21.70
N PHE A 4 11.79 10.70 20.78
CA PHE A 4 13.22 10.74 21.10
C PHE A 4 13.76 12.16 21.24
N PHE A 5 13.19 13.13 20.53
CA PHE A 5 13.55 14.55 20.60
C PHE A 5 12.38 15.41 21.09
N ALA A 6 11.60 14.90 22.04
CA ALA A 6 10.35 15.53 22.48
C ALA A 6 10.49 17.01 22.87
N PRO A 7 11.53 17.46 23.63
CA PRO A 7 11.67 18.88 23.97
C PRO A 7 11.76 19.82 22.76
N TRP A 8 12.28 19.36 21.61
CA TRP A 8 12.46 20.18 20.42
C TRP A 8 11.33 20.03 19.40
N LEU A 9 10.64 18.88 19.41
CA LEU A 9 9.71 18.50 18.32
C LEU A 9 8.25 18.36 18.75
N ASP A 10 7.98 18.25 20.06
CA ASP A 10 6.63 18.13 20.56
C ASP A 10 6.11 19.50 21.03
N GLU A 11 5.19 20.09 20.25
CA GLU A 11 4.55 21.38 20.57
C GLU A 11 3.83 21.39 21.92
N GLY A 12 3.43 20.21 22.42
CA GLY A 12 2.80 20.04 23.74
C GLY A 12 3.81 19.73 24.87
N TYR A 13 5.12 19.75 24.59
CA TYR A 13 6.10 19.45 25.62
C TYR A 13 6.13 20.56 26.70
N PRO A 14 6.07 20.20 28.01
CA PRO A 14 5.95 21.20 29.08
C PRO A 14 7.09 22.25 29.13
N GLU A 15 8.30 21.80 28.78
CA GLU A 15 9.49 22.64 28.75
C GLU A 15 10.22 22.53 27.43
N PRO A 16 9.74 23.22 26.37
CA PRO A 16 10.31 23.13 25.03
C PRO A 16 11.77 23.61 25.04
N ALA A 17 12.57 23.02 24.15
CA ALA A 17 13.96 23.37 23.94
C ALA A 17 14.13 24.14 22.63
N GLU A 18 15.03 25.10 22.60
CA GLU A 18 15.41 25.81 21.37
C GLU A 18 16.29 24.94 20.48
N ASP A 19 16.38 25.31 19.20
CA ASP A 19 17.23 24.61 18.22
C ASP A 19 18.70 24.68 18.70
N GLY A 20 19.36 23.51 18.75
CA GLY A 20 20.72 23.39 19.26
C GLY A 20 20.86 23.39 20.79
N GLU A 21 19.80 23.67 21.53
CA GLU A 21 19.85 23.63 23.00
C GLU A 21 20.17 22.21 23.48
N LEU A 22 20.99 22.12 24.56
CA LEU A 22 21.36 20.84 25.14
C LEU A 22 20.37 20.43 26.24
N ARG A 23 19.96 19.18 26.22
CA ARG A 23 19.20 18.51 27.28
C ARG A 23 19.97 17.31 27.82
N TRP A 24 19.78 17.04 29.09
CA TRP A 24 20.27 15.84 29.75
C TRP A 24 19.12 14.83 29.81
N VAL A 25 19.39 13.56 29.53
CA VAL A 25 18.37 12.53 29.36
C VAL A 25 18.69 11.32 30.24
N ALA A 26 17.72 10.88 31.03
CA ALA A 26 17.70 9.58 31.70
C ALA A 26 16.59 8.71 31.13
N ARG A 27 16.70 7.40 31.29
CA ARG A 27 15.63 6.46 30.94
C ARG A 27 14.92 5.99 32.19
N GLU A 28 13.63 6.28 32.30
CA GLU A 28 12.76 5.91 33.40
C GLU A 28 11.55 5.17 32.88
N ASP A 29 11.24 4.00 33.41
CA ASP A 29 10.08 3.19 33.04
C ASP A 29 9.86 3.11 31.52
N ASP A 30 10.93 2.82 30.78
CA ASP A 30 10.98 2.75 29.32
C ASP A 30 10.68 4.09 28.59
N ARG A 31 10.72 5.23 29.28
CA ARG A 31 10.55 6.57 28.70
C ARG A 31 11.82 7.40 28.88
N ASP A 32 12.08 8.28 27.93
CA ASP A 32 13.13 9.29 28.06
C ASP A 32 12.59 10.48 28.88
N VAL A 33 13.28 10.80 29.99
CA VAL A 33 13.01 11.96 30.81
C VAL A 33 14.13 12.98 30.61
N PHE A 34 13.77 14.24 30.32
CA PHE A 34 14.71 15.28 29.95
C PHE A 34 14.85 16.31 31.05
N TYR A 35 16.10 16.72 31.30
CA TYR A 35 16.48 17.72 32.30
C TYR A 35 17.29 18.83 31.62
N ARG A 36 17.19 20.06 32.14
CA ARG A 36 17.98 21.20 31.65
C ARG A 36 19.44 21.14 32.10
N ALA A 37 19.66 20.70 33.33
CA ALA A 37 20.98 20.54 33.91
C ALA A 37 21.12 19.17 34.63
N PRO A 38 22.32 18.63 34.81
CA PRO A 38 22.51 17.35 35.52
C PRO A 38 21.96 17.33 36.92
N GLU A 39 22.02 18.47 37.59
CA GLU A 39 21.57 18.68 38.97
C GLU A 39 20.04 18.59 39.12
N ASP A 40 19.30 18.80 38.04
CA ASP A 40 17.82 18.67 38.01
C ASP A 40 17.39 17.22 38.09
N ALA A 41 18.27 16.28 37.72
CA ALA A 41 18.00 14.87 37.78
C ALA A 41 18.16 14.28 39.19
N PRO A 42 17.36 13.24 39.55
CA PRO A 42 17.57 12.50 40.80
C PRO A 42 19.01 12.01 40.96
N GLU A 43 19.54 12.06 42.20
CA GLU A 43 20.94 11.79 42.47
C GLU A 43 21.40 10.41 41.98
N ASN A 44 20.55 9.39 42.11
CA ASN A 44 20.79 8.02 41.65
C ASN A 44 20.84 7.89 40.12
N GLN A 45 20.40 8.87 39.36
CA GLN A 45 20.41 8.87 37.92
C GLN A 45 21.50 9.71 37.28
N ARG A 46 22.09 10.63 38.02
CA ARG A 46 23.09 11.60 37.51
C ARG A 46 24.26 10.94 36.80
N LEU A 47 24.69 9.76 37.24
CA LEU A 47 25.78 8.99 36.63
C LEU A 47 25.43 8.40 35.26
N PHE A 48 24.15 8.24 34.96
CA PHE A 48 23.66 7.59 33.73
C PHE A 48 23.12 8.59 32.71
N LEU A 49 23.17 9.89 33.00
CA LEU A 49 22.67 10.93 32.10
C LEU A 49 23.45 10.95 30.78
N LYS A 50 22.72 11.04 29.69
CA LYS A 50 23.29 11.29 28.37
C LYS A 50 22.92 12.67 27.89
N LYS A 51 23.81 13.29 27.11
CA LYS A 51 23.53 14.57 26.46
C LYS A 51 22.82 14.35 25.15
N ARG A 52 21.82 15.17 24.86
CA ARG A 52 21.07 15.16 23.59
C ARG A 52 20.83 16.60 23.16
N THR A 53 20.94 16.85 21.87
CA THR A 53 20.57 18.10 21.21
C THR A 53 19.94 17.80 19.87
N PHE A 54 19.21 18.74 19.34
CA PHE A 54 18.59 18.66 18.02
C PHE A 54 18.86 19.95 17.24
N PHE A 55 19.27 19.82 15.99
CA PHE A 55 19.39 20.91 15.05
C PHE A 55 18.42 20.71 13.92
N HIS A 56 17.55 21.68 13.71
CA HIS A 56 16.66 21.65 12.58
C HIS A 56 17.43 21.99 11.30
N ALA A 57 17.51 21.03 10.38
CA ALA A 57 18.07 21.25 9.05
C ALA A 57 16.96 21.11 8.01
N SER A 58 16.85 22.09 7.13
CA SER A 58 15.92 22.08 6.00
C SER A 58 16.63 21.73 4.71
N LEU A 59 15.85 21.31 3.70
CA LEU A 59 16.39 21.06 2.36
C LEU A 59 17.12 22.32 1.81
N LYS A 60 16.65 23.52 2.20
CA LYS A 60 17.24 24.80 1.77
C LYS A 60 18.66 25.03 2.28
N ASP A 61 19.05 24.32 3.33
CA ASP A 61 20.39 24.40 3.92
C ASP A 61 21.41 23.56 3.13
N ASN A 62 20.94 22.75 2.17
CA ASN A 62 21.82 21.91 1.34
C ASN A 62 21.77 22.35 -0.14
N PRO A 63 22.71 23.22 -0.59
CA PRO A 63 22.72 23.74 -1.94
C PRO A 63 22.94 22.66 -3.02
N VAL A 64 23.58 21.54 -2.68
CA VAL A 64 23.78 20.42 -3.61
C VAL A 64 22.47 19.72 -3.91
N LEU A 65 21.62 19.48 -2.90
CA LEU A 65 20.30 18.89 -3.08
C LEU A 65 19.35 19.85 -3.83
N LEU A 66 19.43 21.17 -3.57
CA LEU A 66 18.66 22.15 -4.32
C LEU A 66 19.05 22.14 -5.81
N ALA A 67 20.35 22.15 -6.11
CA ALA A 67 20.85 22.12 -7.49
C ALA A 67 20.49 20.84 -8.24
N SER A 68 20.30 19.73 -7.54
CA SER A 68 19.92 18.43 -8.15
C SER A 68 18.45 18.32 -8.54
N GLY A 69 17.61 19.33 -8.20
CA GLY A 69 16.17 19.27 -8.42
C GLY A 69 15.42 18.34 -7.42
N TYR A 70 16.09 17.94 -6.34
CA TYR A 70 15.49 17.03 -5.32
C TYR A 70 14.23 17.62 -4.67
N GLU A 71 14.11 18.95 -4.62
CA GLU A 71 12.90 19.63 -4.13
C GLU A 71 11.66 19.22 -4.94
N SER A 72 11.77 19.13 -6.27
CA SER A 72 10.67 18.69 -7.12
C SER A 72 10.25 17.25 -6.86
N THR A 73 11.18 16.40 -6.44
CA THR A 73 10.90 15.01 -6.02
C THR A 73 10.12 14.99 -4.71
N ILE A 74 10.52 15.81 -3.72
CA ILE A 74 9.79 15.91 -2.45
C ILE A 74 8.38 16.45 -2.68
N GLU A 75 8.21 17.46 -3.52
CA GLU A 75 6.89 18.03 -3.85
C GLU A 75 5.94 17.01 -4.52
N ALA A 76 6.49 16.00 -5.18
CA ALA A 76 5.72 14.92 -5.78
C ALA A 76 5.23 13.88 -4.76
N LEU A 77 5.82 13.85 -3.56
CA LEU A 77 5.47 12.84 -2.55
C LEU A 77 4.10 13.13 -1.93
N PRO A 78 3.35 12.08 -1.59
CA PRO A 78 2.09 12.25 -0.87
C PRO A 78 2.31 12.74 0.56
N GLU A 79 1.29 13.39 1.14
CA GLU A 79 1.25 13.61 2.58
C GLU A 79 1.06 12.26 3.32
N PRO A 80 1.61 12.10 4.54
CA PRO A 80 2.39 13.08 5.31
C PRO A 80 3.90 13.06 5.01
N LEU A 81 4.37 12.24 4.06
CA LEU A 81 5.80 12.07 3.78
C LEU A 81 6.43 13.35 3.27
N ARG A 82 5.73 14.09 2.40
CA ARG A 82 6.20 15.39 1.91
C ARG A 82 6.46 16.37 3.06
N SER A 83 5.50 16.52 3.97
CA SER A 83 5.65 17.36 5.16
C SER A 83 6.78 16.89 6.07
N LEU A 84 6.91 15.57 6.29
CA LEU A 84 7.98 14.98 7.09
C LEU A 84 9.37 15.30 6.53
N LEU A 85 9.56 15.14 5.21
CA LEU A 85 10.84 15.41 4.55
C LEU A 85 11.15 16.92 4.45
N LYS A 86 10.14 17.76 4.58
CA LYS A 86 10.31 19.21 4.74
C LYS A 86 10.60 19.64 6.19
N GLY A 87 10.72 18.68 7.12
CA GLY A 87 11.05 18.94 8.51
C GLY A 87 9.86 19.03 9.46
N ASN A 88 8.62 18.86 8.97
CA ASN A 88 7.44 18.78 9.85
C ASN A 88 7.26 17.36 10.38
N PHE A 89 7.95 17.04 11.46
CA PHE A 89 7.92 15.71 12.08
C PHE A 89 6.58 15.37 12.73
N ASN A 90 5.74 16.37 13.04
CA ASN A 90 4.41 16.16 13.60
C ASN A 90 3.42 15.61 12.58
N ALA A 91 3.63 15.85 11.29
CA ALA A 91 2.78 15.33 10.23
C ALA A 91 2.69 13.78 10.21
N ALA A 92 3.74 13.09 10.69
CA ALA A 92 3.81 11.63 10.75
C ALA A 92 3.27 11.00 12.04
N ARG A 93 2.77 11.79 13.02
CA ARG A 93 2.28 11.25 14.32
C ARG A 93 1.00 10.44 14.20
N VAL A 94 0.18 10.71 13.20
CA VAL A 94 -1.17 10.15 13.05
C VAL A 94 -1.24 9.03 12.01
N VAL A 95 -0.37 9.06 10.99
CA VAL A 95 -0.39 8.11 9.87
C VAL A 95 1.03 7.63 9.58
N ASP A 96 1.21 6.30 9.40
CA ASP A 96 2.49 5.75 8.91
C ASP A 96 2.73 6.27 7.48
N PRO A 97 3.74 7.12 7.25
CA PRO A 97 3.99 7.72 5.94
C PRO A 97 4.41 6.69 4.88
N TRP A 98 4.86 5.52 5.32
CA TRP A 98 5.28 4.43 4.43
C TRP A 98 4.17 3.45 4.12
N GLN A 99 3.01 3.56 4.76
CA GLN A 99 1.85 2.75 4.44
C GLN A 99 1.34 3.11 3.03
N VAL A 100 1.13 2.12 2.17
CA VAL A 100 0.68 2.37 0.79
C VAL A 100 -0.69 3.04 0.77
N ILE A 101 -1.66 2.47 1.47
CA ILE A 101 -3.04 2.98 1.51
C ILE A 101 -3.37 3.38 2.95
N PRO A 102 -3.64 4.66 3.24
CA PRO A 102 -3.98 5.11 4.58
C PRO A 102 -5.18 4.32 5.14
N THR A 103 -5.08 3.89 6.39
CA THR A 103 -6.15 3.11 7.06
C THR A 103 -7.50 3.83 7.03
N ALA A 104 -7.50 5.16 7.16
CA ALA A 104 -8.72 5.97 7.09
C ALA A 104 -9.42 5.86 5.72
N TRP A 105 -8.67 5.75 4.63
CA TRP A 105 -9.22 5.61 3.28
C TRP A 105 -9.88 4.25 3.07
N ILE A 106 -9.27 3.19 3.60
CA ILE A 106 -9.84 1.83 3.56
C ILE A 106 -11.15 1.81 4.37
N LYS A 107 -11.15 2.38 5.57
CA LYS A 107 -12.37 2.46 6.40
C LYS A 107 -13.47 3.30 5.74
N ALA A 108 -13.13 4.40 5.08
CA ALA A 108 -14.09 5.18 4.30
C ALA A 108 -14.69 4.37 3.14
N ALA A 109 -13.87 3.54 2.46
CA ALA A 109 -14.36 2.63 1.41
C ALA A 109 -15.28 1.53 1.98
N GLN A 110 -14.97 1.01 3.17
CA GLN A 110 -15.85 0.06 3.86
C GLN A 110 -17.16 0.69 4.30
N ALA A 111 -17.15 1.94 4.76
CA ALA A 111 -18.37 2.69 5.08
C ALA A 111 -19.24 2.91 3.83
N ARG A 112 -18.64 3.25 2.67
CA ARG A 112 -19.36 3.35 1.39
C ARG A 112 -19.99 2.02 0.99
N TRP A 113 -19.30 0.91 1.21
CA TRP A 113 -19.81 -0.43 0.94
C TRP A 113 -21.04 -0.76 1.79
N ALA A 114 -20.95 -0.50 3.09
CA ALA A 114 -22.04 -0.75 4.05
C ALA A 114 -23.27 0.13 3.82
N ALA A 115 -23.09 1.34 3.29
CA ALA A 115 -24.18 2.27 3.01
C ALA A 115 -24.97 1.94 1.73
N ARG A 116 -24.55 0.93 0.94
CA ARG A 116 -25.16 0.60 -0.34
C ARG A 116 -26.09 -0.59 -0.21
N GLU A 117 -27.36 -0.40 -0.50
CA GLU A 117 -28.39 -1.45 -0.41
C GLU A 117 -28.35 -2.45 -1.58
N ALA A 118 -27.98 -2.00 -2.79
CA ALA A 118 -27.92 -2.84 -3.96
C ALA A 118 -26.82 -2.38 -4.93
N VAL A 119 -26.29 -3.32 -5.72
CA VAL A 119 -25.31 -3.05 -6.76
C VAL A 119 -26.01 -3.21 -8.12
N ASP A 120 -26.27 -2.06 -8.74
CA ASP A 120 -26.79 -2.01 -10.12
C ASP A 120 -25.60 -1.80 -11.07
N ALA A 121 -24.82 -2.85 -11.24
CA ALA A 121 -23.69 -2.87 -12.17
C ALA A 121 -23.32 -4.31 -12.54
N ASP A 122 -22.93 -4.51 -13.78
CA ASP A 122 -22.41 -5.80 -14.24
C ASP A 122 -21.05 -6.12 -13.65
N LEU A 123 -20.72 -7.41 -13.57
CA LEU A 123 -19.40 -7.90 -13.22
C LEU A 123 -18.38 -7.40 -14.25
N SER A 124 -17.50 -6.50 -13.83
CA SER A 124 -16.52 -5.84 -14.71
C SER A 124 -15.17 -6.51 -14.71
N ALA A 125 -14.74 -7.03 -13.56
CA ALA A 125 -13.42 -7.66 -13.42
C ALA A 125 -13.40 -8.71 -12.31
N VAL A 126 -12.55 -9.72 -12.51
CA VAL A 126 -12.15 -10.70 -11.50
C VAL A 126 -10.63 -10.76 -11.45
N GLY A 127 -10.03 -10.42 -10.33
CA GLY A 127 -8.61 -10.63 -10.05
C GLY A 127 -8.43 -11.95 -9.32
N ILE A 128 -7.46 -12.74 -9.75
CA ILE A 128 -7.22 -14.08 -9.22
C ILE A 128 -5.77 -14.16 -8.73
N ASP A 129 -5.57 -14.15 -7.41
CA ASP A 129 -4.29 -14.48 -6.79
C ASP A 129 -4.29 -15.96 -6.45
N VAL A 130 -3.29 -16.70 -6.97
CA VAL A 130 -3.25 -18.17 -6.90
C VAL A 130 -2.27 -18.64 -5.85
N ALA A 131 -2.76 -19.38 -4.85
CA ALA A 131 -1.92 -20.02 -3.86
C ALA A 131 -1.02 -21.12 -4.47
N ARG A 132 0.17 -21.25 -3.90
CA ARG A 132 1.10 -22.35 -4.22
C ARG A 132 0.80 -23.65 -3.47
N GLY A 133 -0.39 -23.79 -2.88
CA GLY A 133 -0.72 -24.82 -1.91
C GLY A 133 -0.34 -24.41 -0.48
N GLY A 134 -0.36 -25.34 0.48
CA GLY A 134 0.03 -25.06 1.86
C GLY A 134 -0.98 -24.16 2.61
N LYS A 135 -0.47 -23.13 3.29
CA LYS A 135 -1.27 -22.23 4.14
C LYS A 135 -1.87 -21.04 3.39
N ASP A 136 -1.36 -20.71 2.19
CA ASP A 136 -1.83 -19.58 1.40
C ASP A 136 -3.20 -19.88 0.79
N LYS A 137 -3.90 -18.81 0.38
CA LYS A 137 -5.24 -18.92 -0.19
C LYS A 137 -5.25 -18.50 -1.65
N THR A 138 -5.99 -19.22 -2.47
CA THR A 138 -6.43 -18.67 -3.77
C THR A 138 -7.59 -17.72 -3.51
N VAL A 139 -7.45 -16.48 -3.95
CA VAL A 139 -8.44 -15.43 -3.72
C VAL A 139 -8.96 -14.90 -5.06
N LEU A 140 -10.30 -14.81 -5.17
CA LEU A 140 -10.96 -14.16 -6.28
C LEU A 140 -11.59 -12.85 -5.80
N ALA A 141 -11.17 -11.73 -6.37
CA ALA A 141 -11.69 -10.39 -6.13
C ALA A 141 -12.57 -9.94 -7.30
N ARG A 142 -13.87 -9.76 -7.05
CA ARG A 142 -14.88 -9.45 -8.07
C ARG A 142 -15.36 -8.02 -7.97
N PHE A 143 -15.13 -7.21 -9.00
CA PHE A 143 -15.65 -5.86 -9.08
C PHE A 143 -16.90 -5.75 -9.94
N TYR A 144 -17.93 -5.14 -9.38
CA TYR A 144 -19.14 -4.70 -10.05
C TYR A 144 -19.09 -3.17 -10.16
N GLY A 145 -18.55 -2.66 -11.27
CA GLY A 145 -18.21 -1.24 -11.38
C GLY A 145 -17.23 -0.79 -10.31
N LYS A 146 -17.70 0.03 -9.37
CA LYS A 146 -16.88 0.56 -8.25
C LYS A 146 -17.05 -0.24 -6.95
N TRP A 147 -17.85 -1.28 -6.94
CA TRP A 147 -18.16 -2.07 -5.75
C TRP A 147 -17.43 -3.42 -5.80
N LEU A 148 -16.63 -3.69 -4.78
CA LEU A 148 -15.99 -4.99 -4.60
C LEU A 148 -16.94 -5.93 -3.84
N ALA A 149 -17.26 -7.07 -4.43
CA ALA A 149 -18.00 -8.11 -3.74
C ALA A 149 -17.21 -8.68 -2.55
N PRO A 150 -17.86 -9.37 -1.61
CA PRO A 150 -17.12 -10.20 -0.66
C PRO A 150 -16.15 -11.12 -1.39
N LEU A 151 -14.93 -11.25 -0.85
CA LEU A 151 -13.88 -12.04 -1.49
C LEU A 151 -14.17 -13.53 -1.41
N ASP A 152 -13.98 -14.25 -2.49
CA ASP A 152 -14.01 -15.70 -2.48
C ASP A 152 -12.61 -16.22 -2.13
N LYS A 153 -12.49 -16.89 -0.99
CA LYS A 153 -11.22 -17.34 -0.43
C LYS A 153 -11.20 -18.86 -0.34
N TYR A 154 -10.24 -19.48 -1.01
CA TYR A 154 -10.10 -20.94 -1.05
C TYR A 154 -8.76 -21.35 -0.46
N PRO A 155 -8.73 -22.26 0.53
CA PRO A 155 -7.46 -22.82 0.99
C PRO A 155 -6.65 -23.41 -0.17
N GLY A 156 -5.33 -23.22 -0.17
CA GLY A 156 -4.46 -23.73 -1.24
C GLY A 156 -4.58 -25.26 -1.45
N ALA A 157 -4.96 -25.99 -0.41
CA ALA A 157 -5.21 -27.44 -0.51
C ALA A 157 -6.38 -27.80 -1.46
N VAL A 158 -7.36 -26.92 -1.66
CA VAL A 158 -8.49 -27.16 -2.59
C VAL A 158 -8.22 -26.59 -4.01
N THR A 159 -7.12 -25.88 -4.17
CA THR A 159 -6.64 -25.36 -5.46
C THR A 159 -5.22 -25.87 -5.79
N PRO A 160 -4.99 -27.21 -5.80
CA PRO A 160 -3.65 -27.77 -5.91
C PRO A 160 -3.01 -27.60 -7.29
N ASN A 161 -3.77 -27.23 -8.30
CA ASN A 161 -3.32 -27.10 -9.69
C ASN A 161 -4.14 -26.06 -10.46
N GLY A 162 -3.67 -25.71 -11.66
CA GLY A 162 -4.34 -24.74 -12.54
C GLY A 162 -5.76 -25.13 -12.95
N GLN A 163 -6.06 -26.42 -13.05
CA GLN A 163 -7.40 -26.91 -13.41
C GLN A 163 -8.44 -26.57 -12.32
N SER A 164 -8.10 -26.76 -11.06
CA SER A 164 -8.98 -26.41 -9.94
C SER A 164 -9.23 -24.90 -9.88
N VAL A 165 -8.20 -24.09 -10.11
CA VAL A 165 -8.35 -22.63 -10.17
C VAL A 165 -9.21 -22.21 -11.37
N ALA A 166 -8.98 -22.80 -12.54
CA ALA A 166 -9.79 -22.53 -13.74
C ALA A 166 -11.28 -22.86 -13.53
N ALA A 167 -11.56 -23.97 -12.83
CA ALA A 167 -12.94 -24.34 -12.49
C ALA A 167 -13.62 -23.29 -11.60
N LEU A 168 -12.91 -22.69 -10.63
CA LEU A 168 -13.43 -21.62 -9.78
C LEU A 168 -13.67 -20.31 -10.54
N ALA A 169 -12.87 -20.02 -11.56
CA ALA A 169 -13.00 -18.82 -12.38
C ALA A 169 -14.11 -18.91 -13.45
N THR A 170 -14.39 -20.12 -13.91
CA THR A 170 -15.35 -20.36 -15.03
C THR A 170 -16.75 -19.75 -14.82
N PRO A 171 -17.37 -19.76 -13.63
CA PRO A 171 -18.67 -19.13 -13.40
C PRO A 171 -18.72 -17.64 -13.68
N TYR A 172 -17.56 -16.97 -13.67
CA TYR A 172 -17.44 -15.51 -13.85
C TYR A 172 -17.07 -15.12 -15.28
N VAL A 173 -17.01 -16.07 -16.21
CA VAL A 173 -16.73 -15.80 -17.62
C VAL A 173 -17.94 -15.16 -18.27
N GLY A 174 -17.77 -13.93 -18.74
CA GLY A 174 -18.81 -13.18 -19.43
C GLY A 174 -18.24 -12.32 -20.57
N ALA A 175 -19.13 -11.84 -21.44
CA ALA A 175 -18.71 -11.04 -22.59
C ALA A 175 -17.99 -9.74 -22.21
N LEU A 176 -18.38 -9.13 -21.07
CA LEU A 176 -17.85 -7.86 -20.58
C LEU A 176 -16.89 -8.03 -19.41
N THR A 177 -16.78 -9.24 -18.84
CA THR A 177 -15.94 -9.50 -17.68
C THR A 177 -14.48 -9.67 -18.07
N GLY A 178 -13.57 -8.90 -17.45
CA GLY A 178 -12.14 -9.12 -17.52
C GLY A 178 -11.69 -10.10 -16.42
N LEU A 179 -11.07 -11.22 -16.82
CA LEU A 179 -10.37 -12.11 -15.87
C LEU A 179 -8.89 -11.77 -15.88
N PHE A 180 -8.33 -11.49 -14.70
CA PHE A 180 -6.94 -11.10 -14.52
C PHE A 180 -6.27 -12.02 -13.52
N ILE A 181 -5.13 -12.59 -13.88
CA ILE A 181 -4.41 -13.56 -13.07
C ILE A 181 -2.93 -13.20 -13.03
N ASP A 182 -2.30 -13.26 -11.87
CA ASP A 182 -0.85 -13.13 -11.76
C ASP A 182 -0.21 -14.41 -12.35
N VAL A 183 0.62 -14.25 -13.37
CA VAL A 183 1.28 -15.37 -14.06
C VAL A 183 2.61 -15.77 -13.42
N ILE A 184 2.95 -15.24 -12.23
CA ILE A 184 4.13 -15.66 -11.50
C ILE A 184 3.88 -16.99 -10.80
N GLY A 185 4.71 -17.98 -11.07
CA GLY A 185 4.64 -19.29 -10.40
C GLY A 185 3.40 -20.10 -10.78
N VAL A 186 2.59 -20.50 -9.79
CA VAL A 186 1.44 -21.41 -10.00
C VAL A 186 0.33 -20.78 -10.83
N GLY A 187 0.21 -19.46 -10.80
CA GLY A 187 -0.77 -18.73 -11.61
C GLY A 187 -0.60 -18.94 -13.12
N ALA A 188 0.63 -19.21 -13.59
CA ALA A 188 0.88 -19.53 -15.00
C ALA A 188 0.11 -20.78 -15.45
N SER A 189 0.08 -21.84 -14.62
CA SER A 189 -0.65 -23.07 -14.98
C SER A 189 -2.17 -22.86 -15.02
N ALA A 190 -2.72 -22.02 -14.16
CA ALA A 190 -4.13 -21.65 -14.18
C ALA A 190 -4.45 -20.77 -15.40
N TYR A 191 -3.57 -19.84 -15.74
CA TYR A 191 -3.67 -19.04 -16.96
C TYR A 191 -3.69 -19.92 -18.21
N ASP A 192 -2.75 -20.86 -18.35
CA ASP A 192 -2.67 -21.77 -19.50
C ASP A 192 -3.93 -22.65 -19.60
N MET A 193 -4.44 -23.15 -18.48
CA MET A 193 -5.68 -23.94 -18.45
C MET A 193 -6.89 -23.13 -18.89
N LEU A 194 -7.05 -21.90 -18.41
CA LEU A 194 -8.12 -21.01 -18.84
C LEU A 194 -8.02 -20.71 -20.34
N ARG A 195 -6.82 -20.43 -20.82
CA ARG A 195 -6.57 -20.20 -22.26
C ARG A 195 -6.88 -21.42 -23.12
N SER A 196 -6.49 -22.62 -22.71
CA SER A 196 -6.77 -23.84 -23.43
C SER A 196 -8.29 -24.16 -23.50
N ASN A 197 -9.02 -23.72 -22.48
CA ASN A 197 -10.50 -23.80 -22.46
C ASN A 197 -11.18 -22.63 -23.18
N GLN A 198 -10.44 -21.86 -23.99
CA GLN A 198 -10.94 -20.70 -24.75
C GLN A 198 -11.53 -19.59 -23.88
N VAL A 199 -11.18 -19.54 -22.59
CA VAL A 199 -11.60 -18.47 -21.68
C VAL A 199 -10.75 -17.23 -21.94
N ARG A 200 -11.39 -16.08 -22.02
CA ARG A 200 -10.71 -14.79 -22.10
C ARG A 200 -10.11 -14.43 -20.74
N VAL A 201 -8.82 -14.60 -20.60
CA VAL A 201 -8.06 -14.27 -19.41
C VAL A 201 -6.83 -13.46 -19.80
N GLN A 202 -6.44 -12.48 -18.98
CA GLN A 202 -5.20 -11.73 -19.14
C GLN A 202 -4.24 -12.11 -18.02
N GLY A 203 -3.07 -12.60 -18.41
CA GLY A 203 -1.96 -12.79 -17.50
C GLY A 203 -1.29 -11.45 -17.21
N ILE A 204 -1.07 -11.17 -15.96
CA ILE A 204 -0.35 -9.98 -15.50
C ILE A 204 0.88 -10.46 -14.73
N ASN A 205 2.05 -9.95 -15.10
CA ASN A 205 3.27 -10.23 -14.36
C ASN A 205 3.55 -9.06 -13.40
N PHE A 206 3.30 -9.26 -12.13
CA PHE A 206 3.51 -8.24 -11.11
C PHE A 206 4.98 -7.83 -10.93
N ALA A 207 5.93 -8.69 -11.31
CA ALA A 207 7.35 -8.37 -11.25
C ALA A 207 7.86 -7.59 -12.47
N GLU A 208 7.08 -7.52 -13.56
CA GLU A 208 7.45 -6.80 -14.77
C GLU A 208 7.57 -5.29 -14.51
N GLY A 209 8.46 -4.61 -15.24
CA GLY A 209 8.60 -3.16 -15.14
C GLY A 209 7.31 -2.44 -15.53
N ALA A 210 6.94 -1.39 -14.79
CA ALA A 210 5.68 -0.66 -15.00
C ALA A 210 5.68 0.26 -16.24
N GLY A 211 6.80 0.31 -17.01
CA GLY A 211 6.91 1.16 -18.19
C GLY A 211 6.72 2.64 -17.87
N ASP A 212 5.92 3.34 -18.68
CA ASP A 212 5.65 4.77 -18.54
C ASP A 212 4.48 5.13 -17.64
N VAL A 213 3.97 4.16 -16.87
CA VAL A 213 2.89 4.42 -15.91
C VAL A 213 3.38 5.39 -14.84
N ARG A 214 2.55 6.39 -14.54
CA ARG A 214 2.81 7.44 -13.54
C ARG A 214 1.66 7.48 -12.53
N ASP A 215 1.94 8.08 -11.38
CA ASP A 215 0.93 8.48 -10.43
C ASP A 215 -0.02 9.55 -11.02
N LYS A 216 -1.07 9.90 -10.31
CA LYS A 216 -2.06 10.91 -10.75
C LYS A 216 -1.43 12.29 -11.00
N SER A 217 -0.34 12.63 -10.31
CA SER A 217 0.40 13.88 -10.51
C SER A 217 1.30 13.86 -11.75
N GLY A 218 1.55 12.71 -12.35
CA GLY A 218 2.47 12.51 -13.48
C GLY A 218 3.95 12.50 -13.08
N ARG A 219 4.28 12.59 -11.80
CA ARG A 219 5.67 12.77 -11.31
C ARG A 219 6.32 11.48 -10.82
N LEU A 220 5.57 10.62 -10.12
CA LEU A 220 6.12 9.38 -9.60
C LEU A 220 6.08 8.27 -10.64
N LYS A 221 7.20 7.56 -10.77
CA LYS A 221 7.34 6.32 -11.54
C LYS A 221 7.17 5.13 -10.60
N PHE A 222 6.98 3.96 -11.18
CA PHE A 222 6.85 2.71 -10.43
C PHE A 222 7.92 1.71 -10.88
N ARG A 223 8.52 1.02 -9.93
CA ARG A 223 9.56 0.02 -10.20
C ARG A 223 9.03 -1.16 -10.99
N ASN A 224 7.83 -1.62 -10.66
CA ASN A 224 7.16 -2.75 -11.29
C ASN A 224 5.64 -2.59 -11.33
N VAL A 225 4.97 -3.51 -12.03
CA VAL A 225 3.50 -3.52 -12.17
C VAL A 225 2.80 -3.65 -10.82
N ARG A 226 3.34 -4.43 -9.87
CA ARG A 226 2.78 -4.55 -8.51
C ARG A 226 2.73 -3.20 -7.81
N ALA A 227 3.82 -2.45 -7.85
CA ALA A 227 3.89 -1.12 -7.26
C ALA A 227 2.87 -0.16 -7.91
N ALA A 228 2.76 -0.18 -9.23
CA ALA A 228 1.79 0.61 -9.96
C ALA A 228 0.34 0.22 -9.60
N ALA A 229 0.03 -1.08 -9.54
CA ALA A 229 -1.31 -1.58 -9.21
C ALA A 229 -1.78 -1.14 -7.83
N TYR A 230 -0.94 -1.32 -6.81
CA TYR A 230 -1.24 -0.86 -5.44
C TYR A 230 -1.38 0.66 -5.35
N TRP A 231 -0.54 1.40 -6.06
CA TRP A 231 -0.62 2.85 -6.06
C TRP A 231 -1.88 3.36 -6.76
N LYS A 232 -2.26 2.75 -7.88
CA LYS A 232 -3.53 3.07 -8.57
C LYS A 232 -4.75 2.74 -7.71
N LEU A 233 -4.71 1.63 -6.97
CA LEU A 233 -5.75 1.30 -5.99
C LEU A 233 -5.80 2.34 -4.85
N ARG A 234 -4.64 2.78 -4.33
CA ARG A 234 -4.54 3.89 -3.38
C ARG A 234 -5.22 5.15 -3.91
N GLU A 235 -4.87 5.57 -5.13
CA GLU A 235 -5.44 6.76 -5.77
C GLU A 235 -6.96 6.67 -5.94
N ALA A 236 -7.47 5.50 -6.23
CA ALA A 236 -8.90 5.26 -6.39
C ALA A 236 -9.67 5.25 -5.06
N LEU A 237 -9.00 4.89 -3.96
CA LEU A 237 -9.56 4.85 -2.61
C LEU A 237 -9.53 6.21 -1.91
N ASP A 238 -8.79 7.19 -2.43
CA ASP A 238 -8.75 8.54 -1.88
C ASP A 238 -10.17 9.09 -1.70
N PRO A 239 -10.59 9.49 -0.48
CA PRO A 239 -11.94 9.96 -0.25
C PRO A 239 -12.26 11.30 -0.92
N GLU A 240 -11.25 12.13 -1.21
CA GLU A 240 -11.41 13.47 -1.78
C GLU A 240 -11.31 13.46 -3.31
N THR A 241 -10.34 12.76 -3.83
CA THR A 241 -9.99 12.85 -5.27
C THR A 241 -10.07 11.51 -6.01
N GLY A 242 -10.40 10.44 -5.31
CA GLY A 242 -10.49 9.09 -5.85
C GLY A 242 -11.78 8.80 -6.59
N GLU A 243 -12.00 7.53 -6.88
CA GLU A 243 -13.12 7.08 -7.70
C GLU A 243 -14.35 6.67 -6.87
N GLY A 244 -14.26 6.73 -5.55
CA GLY A 244 -15.34 6.29 -4.68
C GLY A 244 -15.52 4.77 -4.63
N LEU A 245 -14.42 4.00 -4.71
CA LEU A 245 -14.46 2.54 -4.57
C LEU A 245 -15.07 2.14 -3.22
N ALA A 246 -15.89 1.09 -3.23
CA ALA A 246 -16.47 0.48 -2.05
C ALA A 246 -15.87 -0.90 -1.82
N LEU A 247 -15.33 -1.14 -0.62
CA LEU A 247 -14.67 -2.39 -0.22
C LEU A 247 -15.48 -3.08 0.87
N PRO A 248 -15.62 -4.42 0.85
CA PRO A 248 -16.33 -5.13 1.90
C PRO A 248 -15.60 -4.99 3.25
N PRO A 249 -16.33 -5.02 4.38
CA PRO A 249 -15.76 -4.96 5.72
C PRO A 249 -15.09 -6.31 6.10
N ASP A 250 -14.12 -6.73 5.30
CA ASP A 250 -13.36 -7.94 5.47
C ASP A 250 -12.11 -7.68 6.31
N PRO A 251 -11.94 -8.29 7.49
CA PRO A 251 -10.80 -8.06 8.37
C PRO A 251 -9.46 -8.47 7.76
N GLU A 252 -9.45 -9.52 6.94
CA GLU A 252 -8.23 -10.02 6.30
C GLU A 252 -7.77 -9.08 5.19
N LEU A 253 -8.70 -8.60 4.34
CA LEU A 253 -8.42 -7.58 3.35
C LEU A 253 -7.93 -6.28 4.00
N LEU A 254 -8.57 -5.86 5.10
CA LEU A 254 -8.14 -4.68 5.85
C LEU A 254 -6.70 -4.83 6.34
N ALA A 255 -6.37 -5.97 6.96
CA ALA A 255 -5.03 -6.25 7.47
C ALA A 255 -3.97 -6.25 6.34
N ASP A 256 -4.27 -6.88 5.21
CA ASP A 256 -3.38 -6.95 4.05
C ASP A 256 -3.07 -5.56 3.46
N LEU A 257 -4.12 -4.74 3.28
CA LEU A 257 -3.96 -3.38 2.73
C LEU A 257 -3.20 -2.46 3.68
N ILE A 258 -3.40 -2.60 5.00
CA ILE A 258 -2.69 -1.82 6.02
C ILE A 258 -1.22 -2.24 6.09
N ALA A 259 -0.93 -3.53 5.97
CA ALA A 259 0.42 -4.05 6.11
C ALA A 259 1.35 -3.63 4.98
N SER A 260 0.82 -3.34 3.79
CA SER A 260 1.64 -2.99 2.62
C SER A 260 2.33 -1.65 2.80
N LYS A 261 3.68 -1.65 2.72
CA LYS A 261 4.52 -0.46 2.79
C LYS A 261 5.20 -0.19 1.45
N TRP A 262 5.63 1.04 1.27
CA TRP A 262 6.30 1.48 0.08
C TRP A 262 7.59 2.23 0.41
N GLU A 263 8.49 2.30 -0.56
CA GLU A 263 9.70 3.09 -0.51
C GLU A 263 9.94 3.78 -1.86
N LEU A 264 10.76 4.82 -1.85
CA LEU A 264 11.20 5.48 -3.07
C LEU A 264 12.62 5.02 -3.41
N THR A 265 12.76 4.36 -4.54
CA THR A 265 14.03 3.89 -5.08
C THR A 265 14.46 4.71 -6.29
N ALA A 266 15.69 4.53 -6.78
CA ALA A 266 16.14 5.13 -8.04
C ALA A 266 15.26 4.73 -9.25
N GLY A 267 14.62 3.55 -9.19
CA GLY A 267 13.71 3.05 -10.23
C GLY A 267 12.26 3.50 -10.08
N GLY A 268 11.94 4.30 -9.05
CA GLY A 268 10.59 4.76 -8.71
C GLY A 268 10.06 4.13 -7.42
N VAL A 269 8.76 4.27 -7.20
CA VAL A 269 8.05 3.67 -6.07
C VAL A 269 8.15 2.15 -6.14
N LEU A 270 8.53 1.53 -5.03
CA LEU A 270 8.55 0.09 -4.82
C LEU A 270 7.63 -0.25 -3.64
N ILE A 271 6.84 -1.31 -3.78
CA ILE A 271 6.09 -1.90 -2.67
C ILE A 271 6.93 -3.03 -2.10
N GLU A 272 6.95 -3.15 -0.78
CA GLU A 272 7.56 -4.28 -0.05
C GLU A 272 7.27 -5.62 -0.72
N SER A 273 8.21 -6.55 -0.62
CA SER A 273 8.02 -7.90 -1.15
C SER A 273 6.86 -8.63 -0.44
N LYS A 274 6.27 -9.61 -1.12
CA LYS A 274 5.22 -10.46 -0.54
C LYS A 274 5.76 -11.23 0.67
N GLU A 275 7.02 -11.60 0.62
CA GLU A 275 7.75 -12.30 1.68
C GLU A 275 7.88 -11.43 2.94
N ASP A 276 8.35 -10.18 2.82
CA ASP A 276 8.49 -9.26 3.96
C ASP A 276 7.14 -8.96 4.63
N ILE A 277 6.09 -8.78 3.81
CA ILE A 277 4.72 -8.59 4.33
C ILE A 277 4.26 -9.86 5.06
N SER A 278 4.54 -11.03 4.49
CA SER A 278 4.14 -12.33 5.07
C SER A 278 4.83 -12.60 6.40
N GLU A 279 6.10 -12.26 6.55
CA GLU A 279 6.82 -12.37 7.83
C GLU A 279 6.14 -11.52 8.91
N ARG A 280 5.70 -10.33 8.58
CA ARG A 280 5.04 -9.40 9.51
C ARG A 280 3.60 -9.77 9.83
N LEU A 281 2.84 -10.29 8.85
CA LEU A 281 1.46 -10.72 9.03
C LEU A 281 1.30 -12.16 9.54
N GLY A 282 2.34 -12.99 9.43
CA GLY A 282 2.27 -14.43 9.66
C GLY A 282 1.53 -15.20 8.55
N ARG A 283 1.19 -14.56 7.44
CA ARG A 283 0.52 -15.13 6.26
C ARG A 283 0.72 -14.22 5.03
N SER A 284 0.50 -14.78 3.86
CA SER A 284 0.54 -14.03 2.60
C SER A 284 -0.59 -12.98 2.49
N PRO A 285 -0.36 -11.80 1.85
CA PRO A 285 -1.37 -10.76 1.63
C PRO A 285 -2.24 -11.04 0.39
N ASP A 286 -2.76 -12.26 0.25
CA ASP A 286 -3.46 -12.75 -0.95
C ASP A 286 -4.71 -11.95 -1.29
N CYS A 287 -5.43 -11.41 -0.25
CA CYS A 287 -6.62 -10.59 -0.48
C CYS A 287 -6.27 -9.26 -1.14
N ALA A 288 -5.22 -8.58 -0.69
CA ALA A 288 -4.81 -7.31 -1.25
C ALA A 288 -4.24 -7.48 -2.67
N ASP A 289 -3.45 -8.53 -2.91
CA ASP A 289 -2.89 -8.83 -4.23
C ASP A 289 -4.01 -9.11 -5.25
N ALA A 290 -5.03 -9.91 -4.89
CA ALA A 290 -6.18 -10.17 -5.75
C ALA A 290 -6.98 -8.89 -6.10
N VAL A 291 -7.19 -8.01 -5.10
CA VAL A 291 -7.91 -6.74 -5.30
C VAL A 291 -7.10 -5.77 -6.17
N ALA A 292 -5.79 -5.63 -5.90
CA ALA A 292 -4.91 -4.79 -6.70
C ALA A 292 -4.83 -5.27 -8.16
N LEU A 293 -4.78 -6.59 -8.35
CA LEU A 293 -4.76 -7.22 -9.67
C LEU A 293 -6.06 -6.95 -10.45
N ALA A 294 -7.22 -7.13 -9.81
CA ALA A 294 -8.52 -6.85 -10.43
C ALA A 294 -8.64 -5.38 -10.83
N TYR A 295 -8.29 -4.47 -9.92
CA TYR A 295 -8.36 -3.04 -10.19
C TYR A 295 -7.37 -2.60 -11.27
N TRP A 296 -6.14 -3.12 -11.25
CA TRP A 296 -5.17 -2.91 -12.32
C TRP A 296 -5.71 -3.35 -13.68
N GLY A 297 -6.32 -4.51 -13.71
CA GLY A 297 -6.95 -5.05 -14.91
C GLY A 297 -8.06 -4.17 -15.48
N ILE A 298 -8.91 -3.58 -14.62
CA ILE A 298 -9.95 -2.61 -15.05
C ILE A 298 -9.32 -1.41 -15.76
N LYS A 299 -8.17 -0.92 -15.29
CA LYS A 299 -7.53 0.31 -15.79
C LYS A 299 -6.60 0.06 -16.97
N HIS A 300 -5.89 -1.04 -17.00
CA HIS A 300 -4.79 -1.32 -17.93
C HIS A 300 -5.00 -2.61 -18.75
N GLY A 301 -6.03 -3.39 -18.43
CA GLY A 301 -6.40 -4.55 -19.22
C GLY A 301 -6.79 -4.13 -20.64
N ARG A 302 -6.47 -4.96 -21.62
CA ARG A 302 -6.93 -4.75 -23.00
C ARG A 302 -8.45 -4.81 -23.01
N ARG A 303 -9.11 -3.67 -23.17
CA ARG A 303 -10.53 -3.63 -23.52
C ARG A 303 -10.66 -4.38 -24.85
N ASN A 304 -11.34 -5.51 -24.82
CA ASN A 304 -11.74 -6.16 -26.08
C ASN A 304 -12.72 -5.21 -26.74
N SER A 305 -12.25 -4.43 -27.72
CA SER A 305 -13.12 -3.90 -28.73
C SER A 305 -13.92 -5.07 -29.28
N ALA A 306 -15.23 -4.99 -29.22
CA ALA A 306 -16.09 -5.86 -29.96
C ALA A 306 -15.68 -5.73 -31.45
N VAL A 307 -14.91 -6.67 -31.91
CA VAL A 307 -14.61 -6.82 -33.33
C VAL A 307 -15.41 -8.01 -33.67
N GLY A 308 -16.23 -7.81 -34.47
CA GLY A 308 -16.43 -7.52 -35.85
C GLY A 308 -17.39 -8.50 -36.34
N ALA A 309 -18.46 -7.97 -36.91
CA ALA A 309 -19.32 -8.70 -37.79
C ALA A 309 -18.56 -9.73 -38.63
N PHE A 310 -19.00 -10.97 -38.53
CA PHE A 310 -18.71 -11.93 -39.57
C PHE A 310 -19.34 -11.39 -40.85
N GLY A 311 -18.49 -11.02 -41.82
CA GLY A 311 -18.88 -10.94 -43.21
C GLY A 311 -18.75 -12.32 -43.84
#